data_703854e47f8606e39fa2cc42d820ecd2
#
_entry.id   703854e47f8606e39fa2cc42d820ecd2
#
_cell.length_a   1.000
_cell.length_b   1.000
_cell.length_c   1.000
_cell.angle_alpha   90.00
_cell.angle_beta   90.00
_cell.angle_gamma   90.00
#
_symmetry.space_group_name_H-M   'P 1'
#
loop_
_entity.id
_entity.type
_entity.pdbx_description
1 polymer ?
#
loop_
_entity_poly.entity_id
_entity_poly.type
_entity_poly.pdbx_seq_one_letter_code
_entity_poly.pdbx_strand_id
1 'polypeptide(L)'
;MNEERNRALLKRLAPHREGWGPRPSEVTPEPVGAGEESVWDYPRPPVLRPAQGGVIVRHRGVTIADTSGALEMCETAGAPVPYIPPADVAMDHLKRTAGASLCEWKGEAVYFDVIAGGATARRAAFAYPDPLDDLNQGYSRIAGWIAFHPALVDEAWIGGQRATPQPGGLYAGWVTKRIKGPVKGAPGSGHW
;
A
#
# COMPACT_ATOMS: atom_id res chain seq x y z
N MET A 1 -7.85 17.94 14.19
CA MET A 1 -7.64 17.88 12.75
C MET A 1 -8.05 19.22 12.16
N ASN A 2 -7.25 19.78 11.28
CA ASN A 2 -7.54 21.12 10.77
C ASN A 2 -8.43 20.99 9.50
N GLU A 3 -9.73 21.24 9.64
CA GLU A 3 -10.72 21.15 8.54
C GLU A 3 -10.33 22.01 7.33
N GLU A 4 -9.73 23.17 7.59
CA GLU A 4 -9.27 24.08 6.54
C GLU A 4 -8.12 23.45 5.73
N ARG A 5 -7.16 22.79 6.41
CA ARG A 5 -6.09 22.03 5.75
C ARG A 5 -6.65 20.91 4.87
N ASN A 6 -7.61 20.14 5.38
CA ASN A 6 -8.22 19.05 4.61
C ASN A 6 -9.02 19.58 3.42
N ARG A 7 -9.75 20.69 3.57
CA ARG A 7 -10.46 21.33 2.45
C ARG A 7 -9.50 21.80 1.36
N ALA A 8 -8.39 22.45 1.75
CA ALA A 8 -7.36 22.89 0.80
C ALA A 8 -6.70 21.69 0.09
N LEU A 9 -6.42 20.62 0.82
CA LEU A 9 -5.86 19.39 0.29
C LEU A 9 -6.80 18.72 -0.70
N LEU A 10 -8.08 18.58 -0.36
CA LEU A 10 -9.11 18.01 -1.24
C LEU A 10 -9.24 18.78 -2.55
N LYS A 11 -9.27 20.11 -2.49
CA LYS A 11 -9.29 20.96 -3.69
C LYS A 11 -8.06 20.72 -4.58
N ARG A 12 -6.90 20.51 -3.99
CA ARG A 12 -5.65 20.21 -4.72
C ARG A 12 -5.68 18.83 -5.35
N LEU A 13 -6.30 17.85 -4.71
CA LEU A 13 -6.32 16.46 -5.16
C LEU A 13 -7.45 16.12 -6.15
N ALA A 14 -8.50 16.95 -6.20
CA ALA A 14 -9.66 16.71 -7.07
C ALA A 14 -9.29 16.43 -8.55
N PRO A 15 -8.41 17.22 -9.21
CA PRO A 15 -8.03 16.93 -10.60
C PRO A 15 -7.36 15.57 -10.80
N HIS A 16 -6.63 15.08 -9.80
CA HIS A 16 -6.00 13.76 -9.86
C HIS A 16 -7.01 12.64 -9.75
N ARG A 17 -8.07 12.82 -8.94
CA ARG A 17 -9.18 11.86 -8.81
C ARG A 17 -10.03 11.79 -10.06
N GLU A 18 -10.27 12.92 -10.70
CA GLU A 18 -11.07 13.04 -11.93
C GLU A 18 -10.32 12.50 -13.17
N GLY A 19 -8.98 12.45 -13.10
CA GLY A 19 -8.13 11.97 -14.20
C GLY A 19 -8.16 10.46 -14.44
N TRP A 20 -8.74 9.67 -13.53
CA TRP A 20 -8.80 8.22 -13.68
C TRP A 20 -9.95 7.82 -14.61
N GLY A 21 -9.58 7.25 -15.75
CA GLY A 21 -10.52 6.72 -16.75
C GLY A 21 -10.83 5.22 -16.57
N PRO A 22 -11.59 4.64 -17.49
CA PRO A 22 -11.79 3.20 -17.58
C PRO A 22 -10.47 2.49 -17.89
N ARG A 23 -10.46 1.15 -17.75
CA ARG A 23 -9.32 0.33 -18.15
C ARG A 23 -8.92 0.64 -19.59
N PRO A 24 -7.61 0.91 -19.85
CA PRO A 24 -7.12 1.12 -21.21
C PRO A 24 -7.42 -0.09 -22.12
N SER A 25 -7.81 0.16 -23.37
CA SER A 25 -8.24 -0.88 -24.30
C SER A 25 -7.15 -1.89 -24.66
N GLU A 26 -5.88 -1.48 -24.56
CA GLU A 26 -4.71 -2.32 -24.80
C GLU A 26 -4.41 -3.28 -23.64
N VAL A 27 -5.05 -3.09 -22.49
CA VAL A 27 -4.83 -3.94 -21.31
C VAL A 27 -5.79 -5.12 -21.32
N THR A 28 -5.22 -6.31 -21.40
CA THR A 28 -5.95 -7.58 -21.24
C THR A 28 -5.64 -8.15 -19.85
N PRO A 29 -6.62 -8.20 -18.92
CA PRO A 29 -6.43 -8.85 -17.65
C PRO A 29 -6.08 -10.33 -17.79
N GLU A 30 -5.23 -10.82 -16.91
CA GLU A 30 -4.94 -12.25 -16.82
C GLU A 30 -6.20 -13.01 -16.38
N PRO A 31 -6.41 -14.24 -16.86
CA PRO A 31 -7.50 -15.09 -16.38
C PRO A 31 -7.36 -15.38 -14.89
N VAL A 32 -8.47 -15.40 -14.17
CA VAL A 32 -8.52 -15.72 -12.74
C VAL A 32 -9.04 -17.14 -12.55
N GLY A 33 -8.36 -17.89 -11.68
CA GLY A 33 -8.78 -19.21 -11.21
C GLY A 33 -9.43 -19.16 -9.84
N ALA A 34 -9.73 -20.32 -9.28
CA ALA A 34 -10.29 -20.42 -7.93
C ALA A 34 -9.31 -19.87 -6.89
N GLY A 35 -9.79 -18.91 -6.05
CA GLY A 35 -8.99 -18.24 -5.03
C GLY A 35 -8.03 -17.18 -5.55
N GLU A 36 -8.10 -16.85 -6.82
CA GLU A 36 -7.36 -15.75 -7.45
C GLU A 36 -8.27 -14.55 -7.68
N GLU A 37 -7.68 -13.37 -7.82
CA GLU A 37 -8.39 -12.12 -8.11
C GLU A 37 -7.59 -11.22 -9.04
N SER A 38 -8.27 -10.52 -9.94
CA SER A 38 -7.66 -9.57 -10.84
C SER A 38 -7.55 -8.20 -10.18
N VAL A 39 -6.40 -7.56 -10.31
CA VAL A 39 -6.23 -6.14 -9.90
C VAL A 39 -7.13 -5.19 -10.71
N TRP A 40 -7.66 -5.64 -11.82
CA TRP A 40 -8.55 -4.86 -12.68
C TRP A 40 -10.01 -4.89 -12.22
N ASP A 41 -10.35 -5.75 -11.26
CA ASP A 41 -11.66 -5.80 -10.63
C ASP A 41 -11.72 -4.93 -9.36
N TYR A 42 -10.58 -4.37 -8.92
CA TYR A 42 -10.56 -3.44 -7.80
C TYR A 42 -11.10 -2.07 -8.19
N PRO A 43 -11.83 -1.41 -7.29
CA PRO A 43 -12.46 -0.14 -7.58
C PRO A 43 -11.49 1.06 -7.47
N ARG A 44 -11.91 2.19 -7.99
CA ARG A 44 -11.49 3.55 -7.63
C ARG A 44 -12.73 4.36 -7.25
N PRO A 45 -12.78 4.95 -6.05
CA PRO A 45 -11.76 4.96 -4.98
C PRO A 45 -11.36 3.57 -4.51
N PRO A 46 -10.12 3.38 -4.01
CA PRO A 46 -9.66 2.10 -3.46
C PRO A 46 -10.54 1.59 -2.32
N VAL A 47 -10.66 0.28 -2.18
CA VAL A 47 -11.38 -0.34 -1.07
C VAL A 47 -10.41 -0.86 -0.01
N LEU A 48 -10.81 -0.69 1.26
CA LEU A 48 -10.10 -1.22 2.42
C LEU A 48 -10.85 -2.46 2.94
N ARG A 49 -10.16 -3.58 3.04
CA ARG A 49 -10.74 -4.85 3.52
C ARG A 49 -9.77 -5.60 4.45
N PRO A 50 -10.22 -6.58 5.26
CA PRO A 50 -9.31 -7.46 5.99
C PRO A 50 -8.33 -8.15 5.05
N ALA A 51 -7.06 -8.24 5.46
CA ALA A 51 -6.03 -8.97 4.72
C ALA A 51 -6.36 -10.47 4.69
N GLN A 52 -6.00 -11.14 3.60
CA GLN A 52 -6.25 -12.57 3.46
C GLN A 52 -5.15 -13.40 4.11
N GLY A 53 -5.18 -13.49 5.44
CA GLY A 53 -4.25 -14.24 6.27
C GLY A 53 -3.24 -13.37 7.01
N GLY A 54 -2.38 -14.00 7.80
CA GLY A 54 -1.35 -13.32 8.58
C GLY A 54 -0.33 -12.61 7.70
N VAL A 55 0.18 -11.48 8.19
CA VAL A 55 1.18 -10.65 7.51
C VAL A 55 2.45 -10.61 8.35
N ILE A 56 3.59 -10.94 7.74
CA ILE A 56 4.90 -10.93 8.39
C ILE A 56 5.87 -10.10 7.55
N VAL A 57 6.65 -9.24 8.21
CA VAL A 57 7.75 -8.49 7.60
C VAL A 57 9.03 -8.78 8.37
N ARG A 58 10.10 -9.14 7.65
CA ARG A 58 11.43 -9.35 8.24
C ARG A 58 12.48 -8.55 7.51
N HIS A 59 13.46 -8.06 8.29
CA HIS A 59 14.64 -7.40 7.76
C HIS A 59 15.86 -7.81 8.58
N ARG A 60 16.94 -8.26 7.91
CA ARG A 60 18.18 -8.71 8.54
C ARG A 60 17.97 -9.75 9.65
N GLY A 61 17.08 -10.71 9.40
CA GLY A 61 16.74 -11.76 10.35
C GLY A 61 15.86 -11.33 11.53
N VAL A 62 15.51 -10.03 11.62
CA VAL A 62 14.63 -9.49 12.66
C VAL A 62 13.20 -9.45 12.13
N THR A 63 12.24 -9.91 12.92
CA THR A 63 10.81 -9.72 12.64
C THR A 63 10.43 -8.28 12.99
N ILE A 64 10.07 -7.51 11.97
CA ILE A 64 9.68 -6.09 12.09
C ILE A 64 8.18 -5.96 12.32
N ALA A 65 7.39 -6.85 11.73
CA ALA A 65 5.95 -6.89 11.94
C ALA A 65 5.45 -8.34 11.85
N ASP A 66 4.44 -8.67 12.67
CA ASP A 66 3.74 -9.95 12.65
C ASP A 66 2.32 -9.75 13.15
N THR A 67 1.33 -9.92 12.29
CA THR A 67 -0.08 -9.63 12.61
C THR A 67 -1.05 -10.55 11.87
N SER A 68 -2.17 -10.82 12.51
CA SER A 68 -3.37 -11.39 11.87
C SER A 68 -4.47 -10.34 11.63
N GLY A 69 -4.25 -9.09 12.08
CA GLY A 69 -5.24 -8.00 12.04
C GLY A 69 -5.01 -6.97 10.95
N ALA A 70 -4.15 -7.24 9.96
CA ALA A 70 -3.88 -6.30 8.87
C ALA A 70 -5.14 -6.02 8.03
N LEU A 71 -5.20 -4.79 7.50
CA LEU A 71 -6.13 -4.40 6.44
C LEU A 71 -5.33 -4.23 5.14
N GLU A 72 -5.88 -4.66 4.01
CA GLU A 72 -5.28 -4.41 2.71
C GLU A 72 -6.07 -3.39 1.90
N MET A 73 -5.35 -2.47 1.28
CA MET A 73 -5.88 -1.48 0.36
C MET A 73 -5.80 -2.04 -1.05
N CYS A 74 -6.95 -2.15 -1.72
CA CYS A 74 -7.07 -2.67 -3.07
C CYS A 74 -7.52 -1.56 -4.02
N GLU A 75 -6.70 -1.28 -5.02
CA GLU A 75 -6.93 -0.25 -6.04
C GLU A 75 -6.72 -0.84 -7.42
N THR A 76 -7.55 -0.41 -8.39
CA THR A 76 -7.45 -0.81 -9.80
C THR A 76 -6.01 -0.77 -10.30
N ALA A 77 -5.59 -1.82 -11.00
CA ALA A 77 -4.28 -2.00 -11.60
C ALA A 77 -3.11 -2.15 -10.60
N GLY A 78 -3.35 -2.06 -9.29
CA GLY A 78 -2.32 -2.21 -8.25
C GLY A 78 -2.49 -3.49 -7.44
N ALA A 79 -1.38 -4.12 -7.06
CA ALA A 79 -1.45 -5.21 -6.08
C ALA A 79 -1.83 -4.66 -4.69
N PRO A 80 -2.56 -5.42 -3.87
CA PRO A 80 -2.96 -4.99 -2.54
C PRO A 80 -1.78 -4.55 -1.67
N VAL A 81 -2.00 -3.51 -0.86
CA VAL A 81 -1.02 -3.00 0.11
C VAL A 81 -1.52 -3.28 1.51
N PRO A 82 -0.85 -4.16 2.29
CA PRO A 82 -1.20 -4.38 3.69
C PRO A 82 -0.81 -3.19 4.57
N TYR A 83 -1.74 -2.82 5.45
CA TYR A 83 -1.54 -1.88 6.56
C TYR A 83 -1.61 -2.65 7.87
N ILE A 84 -0.63 -2.48 8.72
CA ILE A 84 -0.41 -3.25 9.96
C ILE A 84 -0.64 -2.34 11.16
N PRO A 85 -1.44 -2.76 12.16
CA PRO A 85 -1.60 -2.01 13.39
C PRO A 85 -0.25 -1.73 14.05
N PRO A 86 0.02 -0.51 14.55
CA PRO A 86 1.31 -0.19 15.20
C PRO A 86 1.65 -1.10 16.40
N ALA A 87 0.63 -1.66 17.07
CA ALA A 87 0.83 -2.60 18.17
C ALA A 87 1.51 -3.91 17.73
N ASP A 88 1.40 -4.28 16.46
CA ASP A 88 1.96 -5.51 15.88
C ASP A 88 3.25 -5.21 15.07
N VAL A 89 3.81 -4.01 15.24
CA VAL A 89 5.05 -3.56 14.60
C VAL A 89 6.10 -3.27 15.67
N ALA A 90 7.31 -3.76 15.47
CA ALA A 90 8.46 -3.43 16.29
C ALA A 90 8.91 -1.97 16.02
N MET A 91 8.16 -1.01 16.55
CA MET A 91 8.29 0.43 16.25
C MET A 91 9.69 0.99 16.58
N ASP A 92 10.42 0.38 17.50
CA ASP A 92 11.81 0.76 17.84
C ASP A 92 12.79 0.54 16.67
N HIS A 93 12.42 -0.28 15.70
CA HIS A 93 13.14 -0.47 14.45
C HIS A 93 12.77 0.55 13.36
N LEU A 94 11.78 1.42 13.59
CA LEU A 94 11.32 2.42 12.64
C LEU A 94 11.77 3.81 13.04
N LYS A 95 12.52 4.46 12.16
CA LYS A 95 12.94 5.86 12.35
C LYS A 95 12.24 6.74 11.31
N ARG A 96 11.41 7.68 11.79
CA ARG A 96 10.74 8.64 10.91
C ARG A 96 11.76 9.45 10.11
N THR A 97 11.53 9.57 8.80
CA THR A 97 12.35 10.37 7.88
C THR A 97 11.69 11.71 7.58
N ALA A 98 12.49 12.64 7.07
CA ALA A 98 11.97 13.87 6.49
C ALA A 98 11.26 13.59 5.15
N GLY A 99 10.35 14.51 4.77
CA GLY A 99 9.59 14.45 3.53
C GLY A 99 8.29 13.66 3.66
N ALA A 100 7.44 13.89 2.68
CA ALA A 100 6.12 13.29 2.56
C ALA A 100 5.80 13.07 1.09
N SER A 101 4.76 12.29 0.81
CA SER A 101 4.13 12.20 -0.51
C SER A 101 2.63 12.37 -0.38
N LEU A 102 1.97 12.62 -1.51
CA LEU A 102 0.52 12.76 -1.55
C LEU A 102 -0.07 11.61 -2.36
N CYS A 103 -1.10 11.01 -1.78
CA CYS A 103 -2.01 10.11 -2.46
C CYS A 103 -3.35 10.83 -2.64
N GLU A 104 -3.90 10.80 -3.83
CA GLU A 104 -5.17 11.45 -4.16
C GLU A 104 -6.34 10.93 -3.32
N TRP A 105 -6.27 9.68 -2.85
CA TRP A 105 -7.32 9.06 -2.05
C TRP A 105 -7.13 9.22 -0.55
N LYS A 106 -5.88 9.06 -0.08
CA LYS A 106 -5.55 8.98 1.37
C LYS A 106 -4.90 10.25 1.93
N GLY A 107 -4.48 11.17 1.08
CA GLY A 107 -3.80 12.38 1.53
C GLY A 107 -2.30 12.20 1.74
N GLU A 108 -1.76 12.79 2.80
CA GLU A 108 -0.32 12.85 3.05
C GLU A 108 0.22 11.61 3.73
N ALA A 109 1.20 10.95 3.11
CA ALA A 109 1.97 9.86 3.69
C ALA A 109 3.28 10.36 4.29
N VAL A 110 3.67 9.78 5.41
CA VAL A 110 4.98 9.93 6.05
C VAL A 110 5.78 8.65 5.92
N TYR A 111 7.11 8.74 5.97
CA TYR A 111 7.99 7.61 5.72
C TYR A 111 8.87 7.29 6.90
N PHE A 112 9.29 6.01 6.96
CA PHE A 112 10.21 5.51 7.98
C PHE A 112 11.32 4.69 7.32
N ASP A 113 12.53 4.86 7.84
CA ASP A 113 13.61 3.91 7.64
C ASP A 113 13.38 2.72 8.56
N VAL A 114 13.70 1.51 8.06
CA VAL A 114 13.73 0.29 8.88
C VAL A 114 15.18 -0.01 9.25
N ILE A 115 15.47 -0.07 10.55
CA ILE A 115 16.83 -0.25 11.08
C ILE A 115 16.88 -1.57 11.85
N ALA A 116 17.60 -2.55 11.34
CA ALA A 116 17.75 -3.85 11.96
C ALA A 116 19.07 -4.51 11.54
N GLY A 117 19.65 -5.35 12.38
CA GLY A 117 20.87 -6.11 12.08
C GLY A 117 22.05 -5.26 11.61
N GLY A 118 22.18 -4.02 12.13
CA GLY A 118 23.23 -3.09 11.73
C GLY A 118 23.04 -2.43 10.35
N ALA A 119 21.91 -2.64 9.68
CA ALA A 119 21.60 -2.08 8.36
C ALA A 119 20.39 -1.15 8.42
N THR A 120 20.30 -0.26 7.43
CA THR A 120 19.17 0.68 7.28
C THR A 120 18.54 0.51 5.90
N ALA A 121 17.29 0.08 5.87
CA ALA A 121 16.44 0.12 4.69
C ALA A 121 15.72 1.47 4.64
N ARG A 122 16.20 2.35 3.77
CA ARG A 122 15.71 3.74 3.70
C ARG A 122 14.29 3.79 3.16
N ARG A 123 13.40 4.53 3.86
CA ARG A 123 11.99 4.74 3.49
C ARG A 123 11.24 3.44 3.18
N ALA A 124 11.63 2.35 3.84
CA ALA A 124 11.06 1.03 3.61
C ALA A 124 9.66 0.86 4.20
N ALA A 125 9.23 1.78 5.07
CA ALA A 125 7.88 1.81 5.60
C ALA A 125 7.26 3.20 5.48
N PHE A 126 5.92 3.25 5.51
CA PHE A 126 5.16 4.50 5.47
C PHE A 126 3.83 4.36 6.20
N ALA A 127 3.23 5.49 6.52
CA ALA A 127 1.92 5.57 7.14
C ALA A 127 1.17 6.82 6.66
N TYR A 128 -0.14 6.81 6.82
CA TYR A 128 -1.00 7.99 6.72
C TYR A 128 -1.44 8.37 8.15
N PRO A 129 -0.80 9.36 8.80
CA PRO A 129 -1.17 9.74 10.17
C PRO A 129 -2.59 10.28 10.28
N ASP A 130 -3.06 10.92 9.23
CA ASP A 130 -4.36 11.58 9.14
C ASP A 130 -4.95 11.34 7.73
N PRO A 131 -5.41 10.11 7.44
CA PRO A 131 -5.91 9.79 6.11
C PRO A 131 -7.22 10.52 5.83
N LEU A 132 -7.34 11.02 4.60
CA LEU A 132 -8.61 11.53 4.10
C LEU A 132 -9.63 10.39 4.07
N ASP A 133 -10.87 10.68 4.49
CA ASP A 133 -11.99 9.73 4.44
C ASP A 133 -13.29 10.45 3.99
N ASP A 134 -13.13 11.46 3.16
CA ASP A 134 -14.20 12.31 2.62
C ASP A 134 -15.19 11.55 1.74
N LEU A 135 -14.78 10.38 1.24
CA LEU A 135 -15.61 9.50 0.43
C LEU A 135 -16.22 8.34 1.23
N ASN A 136 -16.10 8.35 2.57
CA ASN A 136 -16.60 7.32 3.47
C ASN A 136 -16.13 5.90 3.14
N GLN A 137 -14.87 5.76 2.70
CA GLN A 137 -14.25 4.46 2.37
C GLN A 137 -13.68 3.75 3.60
N GLY A 138 -13.74 4.38 4.78
CA GLY A 138 -13.20 3.85 6.01
C GLY A 138 -11.68 3.94 6.14
N TYR A 139 -11.04 4.86 5.40
CA TYR A 139 -9.58 5.04 5.47
C TYR A 139 -9.12 5.56 6.82
N SER A 140 -9.97 6.21 7.60
CA SER A 140 -9.71 6.58 8.99
C SER A 140 -9.27 5.39 9.87
N ARG A 141 -9.66 4.16 9.50
CA ARG A 141 -9.29 2.93 10.21
C ARG A 141 -7.79 2.61 10.15
N ILE A 142 -7.08 3.10 9.12
CA ILE A 142 -5.64 2.90 8.99
C ILE A 142 -4.82 4.12 9.43
N ALA A 143 -5.42 5.05 10.18
CA ALA A 143 -4.70 6.20 10.71
C ALA A 143 -3.49 5.77 11.54
N GLY A 144 -2.29 6.13 11.07
CA GLY A 144 -1.02 5.75 11.70
C GLY A 144 -0.61 4.28 11.55
N TRP A 145 -1.39 3.44 10.86
CA TRP A 145 -0.99 2.06 10.57
C TRP A 145 0.19 2.03 9.58
N ILE A 146 1.05 1.04 9.75
CA ILE A 146 2.30 0.95 9.00
C ILE A 146 2.14 0.04 7.79
N ALA A 147 2.53 0.54 6.63
CA ALA A 147 2.69 -0.24 5.41
C ALA A 147 4.18 -0.32 5.02
N PHE A 148 4.57 -1.40 4.37
CA PHE A 148 5.96 -1.64 3.98
C PHE A 148 6.09 -1.78 2.47
N HIS A 149 7.19 -1.26 1.93
CA HIS A 149 7.64 -1.55 0.56
C HIS A 149 8.32 -2.91 0.52
N PRO A 150 7.73 -3.93 -0.11
CA PRO A 150 8.30 -5.29 -0.11
C PRO A 150 9.64 -5.35 -0.86
N ALA A 151 9.92 -4.38 -1.74
CA ALA A 151 11.21 -4.27 -2.43
C ALA A 151 12.36 -3.80 -1.53
N LEU A 152 12.07 -3.21 -0.37
CA LEU A 152 13.05 -2.56 0.49
C LEU A 152 13.30 -3.31 1.80
N VAL A 153 12.57 -4.39 2.05
CA VAL A 153 12.78 -5.32 3.17
C VAL A 153 13.22 -6.68 2.64
N ASP A 154 13.81 -7.52 3.50
CA ASP A 154 14.32 -8.81 3.02
C ASP A 154 13.19 -9.80 2.77
N GLU A 155 12.13 -9.76 3.58
CA GLU A 155 10.99 -10.66 3.46
C GLU A 155 9.68 -9.95 3.80
N ALA A 156 8.69 -10.21 2.96
CA ALA A 156 7.30 -9.81 3.13
C ALA A 156 6.41 -11.01 2.83
N TRP A 157 5.57 -11.42 3.80
CA TRP A 157 4.72 -12.61 3.71
C TRP A 157 3.27 -12.25 4.00
N ILE A 158 2.34 -12.81 3.24
CA ILE A 158 0.91 -12.70 3.49
C ILE A 158 0.21 -14.02 3.19
N GLY A 159 -0.63 -14.51 4.12
CA GLY A 159 -1.32 -15.78 3.98
C GLY A 159 -0.36 -16.97 3.73
N GLY A 160 0.82 -16.97 4.34
CA GLY A 160 1.85 -17.99 4.17
C GLY A 160 2.59 -17.93 2.82
N GLN A 161 2.33 -16.95 1.98
CA GLN A 161 3.01 -16.76 0.70
C GLN A 161 3.98 -15.57 0.78
N ARG A 162 5.19 -15.77 0.27
CA ARG A 162 6.14 -14.67 0.11
C ARG A 162 5.66 -13.74 -1.00
N ALA A 163 5.52 -12.46 -0.69
CA ALA A 163 5.14 -11.45 -1.66
C ALA A 163 6.32 -11.06 -2.55
N THR A 164 6.02 -10.88 -3.83
CA THR A 164 6.93 -10.24 -4.78
C THR A 164 6.57 -8.75 -4.87
N PRO A 165 7.55 -7.83 -4.92
CA PRO A 165 7.27 -6.42 -5.09
C PRO A 165 6.53 -6.13 -6.40
N GLN A 166 5.55 -5.23 -6.35
CA GLN A 166 4.95 -4.65 -7.55
C GLN A 166 6.05 -3.92 -8.36
N PRO A 167 6.03 -4.01 -9.70
CA PRO A 167 7.04 -3.37 -10.56
C PRO A 167 7.17 -1.86 -10.36
N GLY A 168 8.29 -1.28 -10.81
CA GLY A 168 8.52 0.16 -10.93
C GLY A 168 9.07 0.86 -9.70
N GLY A 169 9.18 0.20 -8.54
CA GLY A 169 9.83 0.74 -7.33
C GLY A 169 9.08 1.90 -6.64
N LEU A 170 8.04 2.47 -7.25
CA LEU A 170 7.20 3.53 -6.66
C LEU A 170 6.10 2.95 -5.77
N TYR A 171 5.56 1.81 -6.17
CA TYR A 171 4.40 1.20 -5.55
C TYR A 171 4.79 0.21 -4.46
N ALA A 172 4.00 0.14 -3.40
CA ALA A 172 4.20 -0.78 -2.28
C ALA A 172 3.30 -2.02 -2.36
N GLY A 173 2.76 -2.34 -3.53
CA GLY A 173 1.89 -3.48 -3.72
C GLY A 173 2.59 -4.82 -3.51
N TRP A 174 1.91 -5.77 -2.87
CA TRP A 174 2.39 -7.10 -2.54
C TRP A 174 1.80 -8.12 -3.51
N VAL A 175 2.57 -8.52 -4.53
CA VAL A 175 2.14 -9.49 -5.52
C VAL A 175 2.35 -10.91 -4.97
N THR A 176 1.29 -11.71 -4.94
CA THR A 176 1.32 -13.13 -4.59
C THR A 176 0.68 -13.95 -5.72
N LYS A 177 0.70 -15.28 -5.61
CA LYS A 177 0.05 -16.16 -6.62
C LYS A 177 -1.46 -15.87 -6.77
N ARG A 178 -2.09 -15.34 -5.70
CA ARG A 178 -3.49 -14.95 -5.68
C ARG A 178 -3.80 -13.77 -6.63
N ILE A 179 -2.81 -12.90 -6.84
CA ILE A 179 -3.01 -11.63 -7.55
C ILE A 179 -2.69 -11.79 -9.02
N LYS A 180 -3.66 -11.51 -9.87
CA LYS A 180 -3.54 -11.54 -11.33
C LYS A 180 -3.49 -10.14 -11.91
N GLY A 181 -2.58 -9.97 -12.84
CA GLY A 181 -2.27 -8.69 -13.50
C GLY A 181 -2.97 -8.50 -14.85
N PRO A 182 -2.30 -7.75 -15.70
CA PRO A 182 -1.01 -7.07 -15.45
C PRO A 182 -1.13 -5.98 -14.39
N VAL A 183 -0.12 -5.85 -13.51
CA VAL A 183 -0.06 -4.79 -12.51
C VAL A 183 0.72 -3.59 -13.03
N LYS A 184 0.27 -2.37 -12.71
CA LYS A 184 0.99 -1.15 -13.10
C LYS A 184 2.36 -1.03 -12.43
N GLY A 185 3.25 -0.24 -13.04
CA GLY A 185 4.60 0.03 -12.54
C GLY A 185 5.70 -0.36 -13.52
N ALA A 186 5.43 -1.26 -14.48
CA ALA A 186 6.31 -1.50 -15.59
C ALA A 186 6.40 -0.28 -16.53
N PRO A 187 7.48 -0.13 -17.32
CA PRO A 187 7.55 0.93 -18.33
C PRO A 187 6.31 0.94 -19.24
N GLY A 188 5.74 2.12 -19.47
CA GLY A 188 4.54 2.30 -20.28
C GLY A 188 3.21 2.15 -19.54
N SER A 189 3.19 1.70 -18.28
CA SER A 189 1.96 1.50 -17.50
C SER A 189 1.59 2.67 -16.56
N GLY A 190 2.27 3.81 -16.65
CA GLY A 190 2.08 4.93 -15.72
C GLY A 190 0.70 5.60 -15.79
N HIS A 191 -0.01 5.36 -16.89
CA HIS A 191 -1.36 5.90 -17.13
C HIS A 191 -2.51 4.94 -16.74
N TRP A 192 -2.18 3.77 -16.20
CA TRP A 192 -3.14 2.74 -15.77
C TRP A 192 -3.82 3.10 -14.45
#